data_456af7efe9ffb54ed8d0897fa644e327
#
_entry.id   456af7efe9ffb54ed8d0897fa644e327
#
_cell.length_a   1.000
_cell.length_b   1.000
_cell.length_c   1.000
_cell.angle_alpha   90.00
_cell.angle_beta   90.00
_cell.angle_gamma   90.00
#
_symmetry.space_group_name_H-M   'P 1'
#
loop_
_entity.id
_entity.type
_entity.pdbx_description
1 polymer ?
#
loop_
_entity_poly.entity_id
_entity_poly.type
_entity_poly.pdbx_seq_one_letter_code
_entity_poly.pdbx_strand_id
1 'polypeptide(L)'
;MSDNGSATKYYGKYRGTVINNIDPLQIARVMVMVPDVLGPIPSSWAMPCLPFTGKQSGMWCLPQIGTGVWVEFEQGDPDYPIWSGCWYGIVAEVPVLALAAPPAVPNIVLQTTAQNTLMLSDLPGPTGGILLKTTTGAFISVNDLGITISNGKGAIITMLGPTVDINLTALTVV
;
A
#
# COMPACT_ATOMS: atom_id res chain seq x y z
N MET A 1 -37.08 38.93 2.39
CA MET A 1 -36.78 37.54 1.97
C MET A 1 -35.36 37.30 2.37
N SER A 2 -35.14 36.59 3.46
CA SER A 2 -33.80 36.18 3.91
C SER A 2 -33.32 35.11 2.95
N ASP A 3 -32.29 35.43 2.19
CA ASP A 3 -31.53 34.47 1.42
C ASP A 3 -30.95 33.46 2.44
N ASN A 4 -31.58 32.30 2.53
CA ASN A 4 -31.03 31.17 3.25
C ASN A 4 -29.85 30.67 2.42
N GLY A 5 -28.67 31.26 2.63
CA GLY A 5 -27.42 30.83 2.06
C GLY A 5 -27.20 29.36 2.38
N SER A 6 -27.72 28.48 1.55
CA SER A 6 -27.40 27.05 1.62
C SER A 6 -25.91 26.95 1.39
N ALA A 7 -25.16 26.48 2.41
CA ALA A 7 -23.74 26.24 2.29
C ALA A 7 -23.47 25.37 1.05
N THR A 8 -22.46 25.77 0.26
CA THR A 8 -22.08 25.02 -0.93
C THR A 8 -21.76 23.58 -0.56
N LYS A 9 -22.37 22.63 -1.24
CA LYS A 9 -22.15 21.20 -1.02
C LYS A 9 -21.26 20.63 -2.11
N TYR A 10 -20.30 19.79 -1.69
CA TYR A 10 -19.28 19.20 -2.55
C TYR A 10 -19.46 17.68 -2.61
N TYR A 11 -19.99 17.19 -3.71
CA TYR A 11 -20.22 15.77 -3.94
C TYR A 11 -19.22 15.18 -4.93
N GLY A 12 -18.94 13.88 -4.80
CA GLY A 12 -17.99 13.16 -5.65
C GLY A 12 -16.58 13.13 -5.05
N LYS A 13 -15.58 12.79 -5.89
CA LYS A 13 -14.20 12.61 -5.47
C LYS A 13 -13.34 13.79 -5.93
N TYR A 14 -12.56 14.30 -5.01
CA TYR A 14 -11.59 15.38 -5.24
C TYR A 14 -10.17 14.86 -5.04
N ARG A 15 -9.22 15.43 -5.77
CA ARG A 15 -7.81 15.11 -5.55
C ARG A 15 -7.31 15.85 -4.33
N GLY A 16 -6.70 15.08 -3.41
CA GLY A 16 -6.02 15.62 -2.24
C GLY A 16 -4.59 15.13 -2.14
N THR A 17 -3.80 15.86 -1.37
CA THR A 17 -2.44 15.45 -0.98
C THR A 17 -2.35 15.42 0.53
N VAL A 18 -1.84 14.34 1.10
CA VAL A 18 -1.64 14.19 2.54
C VAL A 18 -0.56 15.17 3.01
N ILE A 19 -0.89 15.98 4.00
CA ILE A 19 0.04 16.95 4.61
C ILE A 19 0.38 16.63 6.07
N ASN A 20 -0.46 15.84 6.74
CA ASN A 20 -0.21 15.34 8.08
C ASN A 20 -0.90 13.98 8.27
N ASN A 21 -0.18 13.00 8.80
CA ASN A 21 -0.68 11.66 9.10
C ASN A 21 -0.40 11.24 10.57
N ILE A 22 0.00 12.19 11.42
CA ILE A 22 0.21 11.94 12.85
C ILE A 22 -1.11 12.23 13.57
N ASP A 23 -2.04 11.29 13.44
CA ASP A 23 -3.36 11.40 14.05
C ASP A 23 -3.30 11.18 15.58
N PRO A 24 -3.69 12.18 16.42
CA PRO A 24 -3.69 12.04 17.87
C PRO A 24 -4.62 10.92 18.40
N LEU A 25 -5.67 10.57 17.65
CA LEU A 25 -6.58 9.48 18.01
C LEU A 25 -6.13 8.12 17.50
N GLN A 26 -5.11 8.07 16.63
CA GLN A 26 -4.56 6.84 16.05
C GLN A 26 -5.63 5.94 15.38
N ILE A 27 -6.56 6.55 14.65
CA ILE A 27 -7.62 5.86 13.90
C ILE A 27 -7.49 6.03 12.39
N ALA A 28 -6.24 6.27 11.92
CA ALA A 28 -5.87 6.45 10.52
C ALA A 28 -6.46 7.69 9.83
N ARG A 29 -6.78 8.75 10.57
CA ARG A 29 -7.13 10.04 9.97
C ARG A 29 -5.90 10.72 9.40
N VAL A 30 -6.11 11.52 8.37
CA VAL A 30 -5.06 12.35 7.76
C VAL A 30 -5.58 13.79 7.59
N MET A 31 -4.70 14.78 7.58
CA MET A 31 -5.02 16.10 7.07
C MET A 31 -4.57 16.19 5.62
N VAL A 32 -5.40 16.76 4.78
CA VAL A 32 -5.16 16.82 3.33
C VAL A 32 -5.29 18.24 2.81
N MET A 33 -4.54 18.54 1.77
CA MET A 33 -4.74 19.70 0.92
C MET A 33 -5.67 19.32 -0.21
N VAL A 34 -6.79 20.02 -0.37
CA VAL A 34 -7.79 19.77 -1.44
C VAL A 34 -8.04 21.10 -2.18
N PRO A 35 -7.18 21.46 -3.14
CA PRO A 35 -7.20 22.80 -3.75
C PRO A 35 -8.54 23.18 -4.40
N ASP A 36 -9.22 22.22 -5.03
CA ASP A 36 -10.47 22.43 -5.74
C ASP A 36 -11.66 22.76 -4.84
N VAL A 37 -11.54 22.52 -3.51
CA VAL A 37 -12.62 22.74 -2.54
C VAL A 37 -12.19 23.74 -1.45
N LEU A 38 -11.01 23.56 -0.88
CA LEU A 38 -10.52 24.29 0.26
C LEU A 38 -9.47 25.35 -0.12
N GLY A 39 -9.06 25.42 -1.40
CA GLY A 39 -7.96 26.28 -1.84
C GLY A 39 -6.65 25.94 -1.10
N PRO A 40 -5.92 26.94 -0.58
CA PRO A 40 -4.63 26.72 0.10
C PRO A 40 -4.79 26.35 1.58
N ILE A 41 -6.01 26.11 2.07
CA ILE A 41 -6.28 25.83 3.48
C ILE A 41 -6.28 24.31 3.70
N PRO A 42 -5.54 23.79 4.71
CA PRO A 42 -5.63 22.39 5.10
C PRO A 42 -7.05 21.99 5.53
N SER A 43 -7.41 20.75 5.25
CA SER A 43 -8.67 20.18 5.76
C SER A 43 -8.63 19.99 7.27
N SER A 44 -9.79 19.77 7.89
CA SER A 44 -9.91 19.06 9.15
C SER A 44 -9.36 17.61 9.02
N TRP A 45 -9.39 16.83 10.11
CA TRP A 45 -8.98 15.43 10.06
C TRP A 45 -9.93 14.59 9.21
N ALA A 46 -9.48 14.18 8.04
CA ALA A 46 -10.22 13.31 7.13
C ALA A 46 -10.31 11.89 7.70
N MET A 47 -11.54 11.38 7.82
CA MET A 47 -11.80 10.01 8.26
C MET A 47 -11.36 8.99 7.19
N PRO A 48 -10.82 7.82 7.59
CA PRO A 48 -10.47 6.77 6.64
C PRO A 48 -11.70 6.01 6.15
N CYS A 49 -11.80 5.76 4.83
CA CYS A 49 -12.67 4.77 4.24
C CYS A 49 -11.83 3.53 3.89
N LEU A 50 -11.66 2.63 4.84
CA LEU A 50 -10.87 1.41 4.68
C LEU A 50 -11.77 0.25 4.22
N PRO A 51 -11.20 -0.78 3.54
CA PRO A 51 -11.98 -1.92 3.03
C PRO A 51 -12.79 -2.66 4.09
N PHE A 52 -12.21 -2.83 5.30
CA PHE A 52 -12.92 -3.34 6.46
C PHE A 52 -12.22 -2.92 7.74
N THR A 53 -13.00 -2.68 8.80
CA THR A 53 -12.55 -2.36 10.15
C THR A 53 -13.48 -3.01 11.16
N GLY A 54 -12.97 -3.32 12.36
CA GLY A 54 -13.74 -3.87 13.44
C GLY A 54 -13.00 -3.79 14.77
N LYS A 55 -13.59 -4.32 15.84
CA LYS A 55 -12.95 -4.33 17.15
C LYS A 55 -11.70 -5.20 17.13
N GLN A 56 -10.51 -4.56 17.21
CA GLN A 56 -9.19 -5.20 17.12
C GLN A 56 -8.98 -6.05 15.85
N SER A 57 -9.66 -5.67 14.75
CA SER A 57 -9.53 -6.34 13.46
C SER A 57 -9.69 -5.33 12.33
N GLY A 58 -9.06 -5.58 11.20
CA GLY A 58 -9.19 -4.70 10.04
C GLY A 58 -7.93 -4.62 9.18
N MET A 59 -8.05 -3.87 8.11
CA MET A 59 -6.92 -3.46 7.29
C MET A 59 -6.40 -2.11 7.78
N TRP A 60 -5.11 -2.05 8.12
CA TRP A 60 -4.44 -0.82 8.50
C TRP A 60 -3.44 -0.42 7.44
N CYS A 61 -3.68 0.68 6.75
CA CYS A 61 -2.80 1.22 5.72
C CYS A 61 -2.89 2.75 5.77
N LEU A 62 -1.87 3.39 6.34
CA LEU A 62 -1.84 4.84 6.51
C LEU A 62 -1.02 5.49 5.39
N PRO A 63 -1.62 6.40 4.57
CA PRO A 63 -0.89 7.12 3.53
C PRO A 63 0.22 8.00 4.13
N GLN A 64 1.37 8.02 3.46
CA GLN A 64 2.47 8.88 3.86
C GLN A 64 2.22 10.35 3.46
N ILE A 65 2.88 11.28 4.14
CA ILE A 65 2.88 12.70 3.77
C ILE A 65 3.37 12.83 2.32
N GLY A 66 2.68 13.62 1.51
CA GLY A 66 2.92 13.79 0.08
C GLY A 66 2.15 12.82 -0.81
N THR A 67 1.53 11.77 -0.25
CA THR A 67 0.72 10.82 -1.05
C THR A 67 -0.54 11.46 -1.59
N GLY A 68 -0.86 11.19 -2.86
CA GLY A 68 -2.12 11.53 -3.48
C GLY A 68 -3.27 10.64 -2.98
N VAL A 69 -4.33 11.26 -2.49
CA VAL A 69 -5.53 10.58 -1.99
C VAL A 69 -6.79 11.10 -2.64
N TRP A 70 -7.79 10.25 -2.78
CA TRP A 70 -9.14 10.67 -3.14
C TRP A 70 -9.87 11.12 -1.89
N VAL A 71 -10.48 12.30 -1.95
CA VAL A 71 -11.22 12.92 -0.85
C VAL A 71 -12.67 13.09 -1.23
N GLU A 72 -13.55 12.67 -0.35
CA GLU A 72 -14.99 12.90 -0.38
C GLU A 72 -15.37 13.70 0.86
N PHE A 73 -16.59 14.24 0.88
CA PHE A 73 -17.08 15.01 2.01
C PHE A 73 -18.41 14.43 2.48
N GLU A 74 -18.52 14.16 3.78
CA GLU A 74 -19.73 13.58 4.36
C GLU A 74 -20.92 14.50 4.11
N GLN A 75 -21.95 13.99 3.41
CA GLN A 75 -23.11 14.77 2.95
C GLN A 75 -22.74 16.05 2.17
N GLY A 76 -21.57 16.08 1.54
CA GLY A 76 -21.03 17.20 0.79
C GLY A 76 -20.51 18.35 1.65
N ASP A 77 -20.32 18.15 2.95
CA ASP A 77 -19.86 19.18 3.88
C ASP A 77 -18.33 19.21 3.97
N PRO A 78 -17.66 20.29 3.54
CA PRO A 78 -16.20 20.37 3.50
C PRO A 78 -15.53 20.27 4.88
N ASP A 79 -16.27 20.46 5.98
CA ASP A 79 -15.74 20.32 7.33
C ASP A 79 -15.59 18.85 7.77
N TYR A 80 -16.21 17.91 7.02
CA TYR A 80 -16.18 16.46 7.30
C TYR A 80 -15.56 15.67 6.13
N PRO A 81 -14.25 15.80 5.89
CA PRO A 81 -13.57 15.09 4.81
C PRO A 81 -13.40 13.60 5.13
N ILE A 82 -13.45 12.78 4.08
CA ILE A 82 -13.19 11.34 4.10
C ILE A 82 -12.14 11.05 3.03
N TRP A 83 -11.04 10.37 3.36
CA TRP A 83 -10.13 9.85 2.34
C TRP A 83 -10.50 8.41 2.00
N SER A 84 -10.63 8.10 0.69
CA SER A 84 -11.22 6.85 0.20
C SER A 84 -10.31 6.09 -0.76
N GLY A 85 -9.00 6.19 -0.60
CA GLY A 85 -8.00 5.51 -1.42
C GLY A 85 -6.91 6.45 -1.90
N CYS A 86 -5.90 5.87 -2.55
CA CYS A 86 -4.72 6.59 -3.03
C CYS A 86 -4.61 6.50 -4.55
N TRP A 87 -3.77 7.34 -5.12
CA TRP A 87 -3.41 7.30 -6.53
C TRP A 87 -1.92 7.64 -6.72
N TYR A 88 -1.29 7.08 -7.76
CA TYR A 88 0.06 7.42 -8.15
C TYR A 88 0.05 8.61 -9.11
N GLY A 89 0.85 9.63 -8.86
CA GLY A 89 1.00 10.79 -9.72
C GLY A 89 1.89 10.51 -10.93
N ILE A 90 2.95 9.73 -10.71
CA ILE A 90 3.93 9.37 -11.73
C ILE A 90 4.38 7.91 -11.54
N VAL A 91 4.93 7.32 -12.59
CA VAL A 91 5.42 5.93 -12.57
C VAL A 91 6.52 5.67 -11.54
N ALA A 92 7.31 6.69 -11.19
CA ALA A 92 8.36 6.56 -10.18
C ALA A 92 7.85 6.32 -8.75
N GLU A 93 6.57 6.56 -8.49
CA GLU A 93 5.92 6.27 -7.20
C GLU A 93 5.46 4.82 -7.10
N VAL A 94 5.34 4.11 -8.22
CA VAL A 94 4.88 2.72 -8.27
C VAL A 94 6.00 1.80 -7.77
N PRO A 95 5.72 0.82 -6.88
CA PRO A 95 6.70 -0.16 -6.45
C PRO A 95 7.37 -0.85 -7.64
N VAL A 96 8.70 -0.93 -7.65
CA VAL A 96 9.46 -1.50 -8.77
C VAL A 96 9.04 -2.94 -9.08
N LEU A 97 8.73 -3.74 -8.05
CA LEU A 97 8.26 -5.11 -8.23
C LEU A 97 6.88 -5.19 -8.90
N ALA A 98 6.06 -4.15 -8.79
CA ALA A 98 4.79 -4.08 -9.51
C ALA A 98 4.99 -3.86 -11.02
N LEU A 99 6.14 -3.31 -11.41
CA LEU A 99 6.51 -3.06 -12.81
C LEU A 99 7.41 -4.18 -13.39
N ALA A 100 7.79 -5.18 -12.59
CA ALA A 100 8.68 -6.25 -13.01
C ALA A 100 8.02 -7.24 -13.99
N ALA A 101 6.71 -7.41 -13.90
CA ALA A 101 5.93 -8.22 -14.84
C ALA A 101 5.39 -7.35 -16.00
N PRO A 102 5.23 -7.90 -17.21
CA PRO A 102 4.50 -7.22 -18.28
C PRO A 102 3.10 -6.80 -17.83
N PRO A 103 2.55 -5.68 -18.35
CA PRO A 103 1.25 -5.14 -17.89
C PRO A 103 0.06 -6.12 -17.98
N ALA A 104 0.15 -7.11 -18.86
CA ALA A 104 -0.91 -8.13 -19.03
C ALA A 104 -0.83 -9.27 -18.00
N VAL A 105 0.25 -9.37 -17.22
CA VAL A 105 0.43 -10.42 -16.20
C VAL A 105 -0.12 -9.94 -14.86
N PRO A 106 -1.09 -10.65 -14.25
CA PRO A 106 -1.60 -10.30 -12.93
C PRO A 106 -0.50 -10.25 -11.88
N ASN A 107 -0.48 -9.15 -11.11
CA ASN A 107 0.53 -8.91 -10.10
C ASN A 107 -0.06 -8.10 -8.94
N ILE A 108 0.09 -8.58 -7.72
CA ILE A 108 -0.35 -7.91 -6.49
C ILE A 108 0.90 -7.63 -5.65
N VAL A 109 1.14 -6.36 -5.36
CA VAL A 109 2.29 -5.93 -4.54
C VAL A 109 1.80 -5.07 -3.39
N LEU A 110 2.09 -5.49 -2.17
CA LEU A 110 1.95 -4.68 -0.96
C LEU A 110 3.34 -4.35 -0.45
N GLN A 111 3.68 -3.07 -0.43
CA GLN A 111 5.03 -2.62 -0.10
C GLN A 111 5.01 -1.42 0.83
N THR A 112 5.84 -1.45 1.86
CA THR A 112 6.08 -0.30 2.73
C THR A 112 7.09 0.66 2.10
N THR A 113 7.17 1.90 2.60
CA THR A 113 8.15 2.90 2.15
C THR A 113 9.60 2.40 2.26
N ALA A 114 9.90 1.57 3.27
CA ALA A 114 11.20 0.92 3.42
C ALA A 114 11.37 -0.33 2.53
N GLN A 115 10.45 -0.60 1.61
CA GLN A 115 10.49 -1.72 0.66
C GLN A 115 10.39 -3.13 1.29
N ASN A 116 9.80 -3.25 2.49
CA ASN A 116 9.34 -4.55 2.95
C ASN A 116 8.12 -4.94 2.10
N THR A 117 8.15 -6.11 1.48
CA THR A 117 7.24 -6.44 0.37
C THR A 117 6.57 -7.80 0.56
N LEU A 118 5.28 -7.85 0.26
CA LEU A 118 4.54 -9.05 -0.10
C LEU A 118 4.15 -8.93 -1.58
N MET A 119 4.53 -9.91 -2.41
CA MET A 119 4.16 -9.97 -3.81
C MET A 119 3.52 -11.33 -4.12
N LEU A 120 2.45 -11.29 -4.93
CA LEU A 120 1.90 -12.44 -5.65
C LEU A 120 1.90 -12.10 -7.13
N SER A 121 2.52 -12.92 -7.97
CA SER A 121 2.67 -12.66 -9.39
C SER A 121 2.45 -13.94 -10.21
N ASP A 122 1.65 -13.83 -11.26
CA ASP A 122 1.41 -14.91 -12.22
C ASP A 122 2.53 -15.00 -13.28
N LEU A 123 3.61 -14.20 -13.14
CA LEU A 123 4.76 -14.33 -14.01
C LEU A 123 5.38 -15.72 -13.83
N PRO A 124 5.57 -16.50 -14.91
CA PRO A 124 6.21 -17.81 -14.79
C PRO A 124 7.70 -17.69 -14.48
N GLY A 125 8.28 -18.76 -13.92
CA GLY A 125 9.70 -18.86 -13.63
C GLY A 125 10.12 -18.31 -12.26
N PRO A 126 11.42 -18.04 -12.08
CA PRO A 126 11.99 -17.76 -10.76
C PRO A 126 11.60 -16.39 -10.16
N THR A 127 11.08 -15.48 -10.98
CA THR A 127 10.74 -14.11 -10.58
C THR A 127 9.25 -13.91 -10.30
N GLY A 128 8.43 -14.91 -10.56
CA GLY A 128 7.01 -14.94 -10.23
C GLY A 128 6.70 -15.65 -8.93
N GLY A 129 5.44 -16.05 -8.75
CA GLY A 129 4.96 -16.76 -7.57
C GLY A 129 4.75 -15.83 -6.36
N ILE A 130 5.12 -16.31 -5.17
CA ILE A 130 4.94 -15.61 -3.90
C ILE A 130 6.29 -15.14 -3.37
N LEU A 131 6.41 -13.88 -3.01
CA LEU A 131 7.61 -13.30 -2.40
C LEU A 131 7.26 -12.52 -1.13
N LEU A 132 7.88 -12.91 -0.02
CA LEU A 132 8.00 -12.11 1.19
C LEU A 132 9.44 -11.63 1.29
N LYS A 133 9.66 -10.31 1.32
CA LYS A 133 11.01 -9.74 1.32
C LYS A 133 11.12 -8.57 2.30
N THR A 134 12.24 -8.51 3.00
CA THR A 134 12.61 -7.35 3.83
C THR A 134 13.60 -6.44 3.10
N THR A 135 13.69 -5.19 3.53
CA THR A 135 14.71 -4.22 3.07
C THR A 135 16.15 -4.75 3.22
N THR A 136 16.41 -5.54 4.25
CA THR A 136 17.74 -6.07 4.56
C THR A 136 18.11 -7.30 3.75
N GLY A 137 17.25 -7.74 2.83
CA GLY A 137 17.51 -8.85 1.91
C GLY A 137 17.10 -10.23 2.42
N ALA A 138 16.49 -10.35 3.61
CA ALA A 138 15.87 -11.60 4.01
C ALA A 138 14.59 -11.83 3.19
N PHE A 139 14.34 -13.08 2.75
CA PHE A 139 13.15 -13.38 1.94
C PHE A 139 12.69 -14.83 2.05
N ILE A 140 11.42 -15.02 1.72
CA ILE A 140 10.82 -16.32 1.40
C ILE A 140 10.25 -16.21 -0.02
N SER A 141 10.66 -17.12 -0.91
CA SER A 141 10.16 -17.21 -2.28
C SER A 141 9.57 -18.59 -2.54
N VAL A 142 8.39 -18.62 -3.14
CA VAL A 142 7.73 -19.82 -3.65
C VAL A 142 7.41 -19.59 -5.11
N ASN A 143 8.04 -20.31 -6.01
CA ASN A 143 7.90 -20.12 -7.46
C ASN A 143 8.01 -21.46 -8.20
N ASP A 144 8.01 -21.43 -9.54
CA ASP A 144 8.03 -22.63 -10.38
C ASP A 144 9.28 -23.51 -10.20
N LEU A 145 10.37 -22.97 -9.67
CA LEU A 145 11.58 -23.76 -9.40
C LEU A 145 11.51 -24.46 -8.04
N GLY A 146 10.81 -23.86 -7.05
CA GLY A 146 10.71 -24.41 -5.71
C GLY A 146 10.54 -23.35 -4.64
N ILE A 147 11.05 -23.62 -3.45
CA ILE A 147 10.95 -22.74 -2.28
C ILE A 147 12.35 -22.34 -1.82
N THR A 148 12.54 -21.06 -1.57
CA THR A 148 13.79 -20.53 -1.00
C THR A 148 13.48 -19.70 0.23
N ILE A 149 14.20 -19.94 1.32
CA ILE A 149 14.18 -19.14 2.54
C ILE A 149 15.59 -18.63 2.79
N SER A 150 15.77 -17.33 2.88
CA SER A 150 17.06 -16.69 3.10
C SER A 150 16.99 -15.65 4.22
N ASN A 151 18.01 -15.56 5.06
CA ASN A 151 18.13 -14.51 6.06
C ASN A 151 18.81 -13.23 5.51
N GLY A 152 19.20 -13.21 4.22
CA GLY A 152 19.92 -12.10 3.60
C GLY A 152 21.38 -11.92 4.07
N LYS A 153 21.91 -12.86 4.84
CA LYS A 153 23.26 -12.79 5.43
C LYS A 153 24.08 -14.08 5.21
N GLY A 154 23.66 -14.89 4.21
CA GLY A 154 24.38 -16.10 3.82
C GLY A 154 23.73 -17.42 4.29
N ALA A 155 22.84 -17.42 5.28
CA ALA A 155 22.07 -18.63 5.60
C ALA A 155 20.87 -18.76 4.65
N ILE A 156 20.74 -19.96 4.05
CA ILE A 156 19.72 -20.25 3.05
C ILE A 156 19.24 -21.70 3.17
N ILE A 157 17.95 -21.90 2.95
CA ILE A 157 17.33 -23.22 2.75
C ILE A 157 16.65 -23.18 1.38
N THR A 158 16.91 -24.20 0.54
CA THR A 158 16.25 -24.36 -0.76
C THR A 158 15.59 -25.73 -0.86
N MET A 159 14.42 -25.77 -1.48
CA MET A 159 13.68 -26.99 -1.82
C MET A 159 13.46 -26.99 -3.34
N LEU A 160 14.21 -27.82 -4.06
CA LEU A 160 14.18 -27.92 -5.52
C LEU A 160 13.92 -29.38 -5.93
N GLY A 161 12.79 -29.66 -6.56
CA GLY A 161 12.37 -31.03 -6.85
C GLY A 161 12.31 -31.86 -5.56
N PRO A 162 12.96 -33.04 -5.49
CA PRO A 162 12.98 -33.89 -4.29
C PRO A 162 14.05 -33.49 -3.26
N THR A 163 14.88 -32.47 -3.54
CA THR A 163 16.07 -32.15 -2.75
C THR A 163 15.81 -30.95 -1.81
N VAL A 164 16.28 -31.09 -0.57
CA VAL A 164 16.37 -29.98 0.39
C VAL A 164 17.83 -29.72 0.70
N ASP A 165 18.28 -28.50 0.42
CA ASP A 165 19.64 -28.06 0.70
C ASP A 165 19.66 -26.98 1.78
N ILE A 166 20.61 -27.08 2.69
CA ILE A 166 20.87 -26.08 3.73
C ILE A 166 22.29 -25.50 3.51
N ASN A 167 22.39 -24.19 3.39
CA ASN A 167 23.65 -23.44 3.20
C ASN A 167 24.47 -23.99 2.01
N LEU A 168 23.84 -24.08 0.82
CA LEU A 168 24.51 -24.46 -0.41
C LEU A 168 25.27 -25.81 -0.26
N THR A 169 24.55 -26.87 0.11
CA THR A 169 25.08 -28.24 0.27
C THR A 169 25.83 -28.54 1.56
N ALA A 170 25.89 -27.64 2.56
CA ALA A 170 26.41 -28.01 3.87
C ALA A 170 25.64 -29.17 4.50
N LEU A 171 24.34 -29.29 4.22
CA LEU A 171 23.51 -30.46 4.47
C LEU A 171 22.50 -30.61 3.31
N THR A 172 22.55 -31.74 2.61
CA THR A 172 21.59 -32.06 1.55
C THR A 172 20.81 -33.32 1.95
N VAL A 173 19.49 -33.24 1.81
CA VAL A 173 18.54 -34.35 2.01
C VAL A 173 17.82 -34.61 0.69
N VAL A 174 17.82 -35.88 0.23
CA VAL A 174 17.23 -36.32 -1.04
C VAL A 174 16.11 -37.30 -0.77
#